data_6f3fa69b7c1e195fffe8c90a373fa55c
#
_entry.id   6f3fa69b7c1e195fffe8c90a373fa55c
#
_cell.length_a   1.000
_cell.length_b   1.000
_cell.length_c   1.000
_cell.angle_alpha   90.00
_cell.angle_beta   90.00
_cell.angle_gamma   90.00
#
_symmetry.space_group_name_H-M   'P 1'
#
loop_
_entity.id
_entity.type
_entity.pdbx_description
1 polymer ?
#
loop_
_entity_poly.entity_id
_entity_poly.type
_entity_poly.pdbx_seq_one_letter_code
_entity_poly.pdbx_strand_id
1 'polypeptide(L)'
;MAQALLAQLKDGSVKFADVLAFIEARYQHTPTAFQNGAQFNAATENQGSAKVFSFAKLESLSQQDTLKLFAEHYASVLATPEANDHQNIRQFMQNGWDGVKFEGEALTAK
;
A
#
# COMPACT_ATOMS: atom_id res chain seq x y z
N MET A 1 3.14 4.84 15.57
CA MET A 1 2.33 5.58 14.56
C MET A 1 1.43 4.64 13.79
N ALA A 2 1.97 3.61 13.16
CA ALA A 2 1.16 2.66 12.39
C ALA A 2 0.23 1.82 13.25
N GLN A 3 0.55 1.58 14.51
CA GLN A 3 -0.25 0.72 15.39
C GLN A 3 -1.67 1.23 15.59
N ALA A 4 -1.86 2.53 15.79
CA ALA A 4 -3.18 3.11 15.96
C ALA A 4 -4.01 2.96 14.68
N LEU A 5 -3.37 3.19 13.53
CA LEU A 5 -4.02 3.05 12.22
C LEU A 5 -4.46 1.60 11.98
N LEU A 6 -3.58 0.64 12.29
CA LEU A 6 -3.90 -0.78 12.14
C LEU A 6 -5.05 -1.21 13.05
N ALA A 7 -5.10 -0.67 14.28
CA ALA A 7 -6.21 -0.95 15.20
C ALA A 7 -7.54 -0.45 14.62
N GLN A 8 -7.54 0.74 14.04
CA GLN A 8 -8.74 1.31 13.42
C GLN A 8 -9.18 0.54 12.18
N LEU A 9 -8.21 0.03 11.41
CA LEU A 9 -8.52 -0.82 10.25
C LEU A 9 -9.18 -2.12 10.68
N LYS A 10 -8.76 -2.68 11.80
CA LYS A 10 -9.35 -3.89 12.37
C LYS A 10 -10.83 -3.68 12.72
N ASP A 11 -11.20 -2.48 13.19
CA ASP A 11 -12.58 -2.14 13.52
C ASP A 11 -13.46 -1.95 12.29
N GLY A 12 -12.86 -1.75 11.11
CA GLY A 12 -13.62 -1.41 9.90
C GLY A 12 -14.03 0.05 9.84
N SER A 13 -13.52 0.91 10.73
CA SER A 13 -13.88 2.32 10.79
C SER A 13 -13.08 3.20 9.83
N VAL A 14 -12.04 2.65 9.22
CA VAL A 14 -11.12 3.38 8.34
C VAL A 14 -11.19 2.80 6.93
N LYS A 15 -11.27 3.67 5.93
CA LYS A 15 -11.28 3.29 4.53
C LYS A 15 -9.94 3.65 3.89
N PHE A 16 -9.72 3.18 2.67
CA PHE A 16 -8.46 3.43 1.97
C PHE A 16 -8.15 4.93 1.83
N ALA A 17 -9.17 5.74 1.55
CA ALA A 17 -8.99 7.20 1.48
C ALA A 17 -8.48 7.78 2.79
N ASP A 18 -8.91 7.22 3.92
CA ASP A 18 -8.45 7.66 5.24
C ASP A 18 -6.99 7.26 5.48
N VAL A 19 -6.59 6.10 4.99
CA VAL A 19 -5.19 5.65 5.06
C VAL A 19 -4.30 6.61 4.28
N LEU A 20 -4.72 6.98 3.06
CA LEU A 20 -3.96 7.93 2.26
C LEU A 20 -3.87 9.30 2.94
N ALA A 21 -4.96 9.77 3.53
CA ALA A 21 -4.96 11.05 4.26
C ALA A 21 -4.01 11.00 5.46
N PHE A 22 -3.98 9.88 6.18
CA PHE A 22 -3.06 9.68 7.30
C PHE A 22 -1.60 9.81 6.84
N ILE A 23 -1.28 9.17 5.73
CA ILE A 23 0.09 9.20 5.18
C ILE A 23 0.44 10.61 4.70
N GLU A 24 -0.46 11.25 3.97
CA GLU A 24 -0.24 12.58 3.40
C GLU A 24 -0.09 13.66 4.46
N ALA A 25 -0.69 13.47 5.64
CA ALA A 25 -0.54 14.40 6.74
C ALA A 25 0.87 14.35 7.36
N ARG A 26 1.59 13.25 7.19
CA ARG A 26 2.88 13.00 7.86
C ARG A 26 4.06 12.93 6.90
N TYR A 27 3.81 12.69 5.63
CA TYR A 27 4.87 12.51 4.62
C TYR A 27 4.57 13.34 3.38
N GLN A 28 5.63 13.78 2.76
CA GLN A 28 5.55 14.43 1.46
C GLN A 28 5.75 13.38 0.38
N HIS A 29 4.84 13.33 -0.59
CA HIS A 29 4.87 12.34 -1.68
C HIS A 29 5.59 12.91 -2.89
N THR A 30 6.49 12.09 -3.46
CA THR A 30 7.12 12.35 -4.75
C THR A 30 6.71 11.22 -5.69
N PRO A 31 6.08 11.53 -6.83
CA PRO A 31 5.71 10.48 -7.79
C PRO A 31 6.94 9.63 -8.16
N THR A 32 6.81 8.31 -7.99
CA THR A 32 7.94 7.39 -8.13
C THR A 32 7.47 6.09 -8.77
N ALA A 33 8.18 5.65 -9.80
CA ALA A 33 7.91 4.37 -10.44
C ALA A 33 8.37 3.23 -9.52
N PHE A 34 7.68 2.10 -9.59
CA PHE A 34 8.06 0.92 -8.81
C PHE A 34 7.60 -0.36 -9.49
N GLN A 35 8.33 -1.43 -9.21
CA GLN A 35 8.00 -2.79 -9.63
C GLN A 35 7.40 -3.53 -8.45
N ASN A 36 6.32 -4.28 -8.68
CA ASN A 36 5.68 -5.10 -7.65
C ASN A 36 5.33 -6.44 -8.27
N GLY A 37 6.20 -7.43 -8.07
CA GLY A 37 6.06 -8.72 -8.74
C GLY A 37 6.08 -8.54 -10.26
N ALA A 38 5.05 -9.00 -10.93
CA ALA A 38 4.90 -8.87 -12.38
C ALA A 38 4.35 -7.50 -12.81
N GLN A 39 3.89 -6.67 -11.84
CA GLN A 39 3.26 -5.39 -12.13
C GLN A 39 4.28 -4.25 -12.08
N PHE A 40 4.52 -3.61 -13.22
CA PHE A 40 5.29 -2.37 -13.26
C PHE A 40 4.35 -1.17 -13.16
N ASN A 41 4.71 -0.17 -12.37
CA ASN A 41 3.91 1.03 -12.16
C ASN A 41 4.77 2.26 -12.46
N ALA A 42 4.38 3.03 -13.48
CA ALA A 42 5.08 4.27 -13.80
C ALA A 42 4.81 5.33 -12.72
N ALA A 43 5.61 6.39 -12.72
CA ALA A 43 5.47 7.47 -11.72
C ALA A 43 4.10 8.15 -11.77
N THR A 44 3.36 8.01 -12.85
CA THR A 44 2.02 8.58 -13.01
C THR A 44 0.91 7.57 -12.74
N GLU A 45 1.25 6.35 -12.30
CA GLU A 45 0.28 5.26 -12.12
C GLU A 45 0.32 4.71 -10.71
N ASN A 46 -0.85 4.37 -10.18
CA ASN A 46 -0.99 3.65 -8.91
C ASN A 46 -0.19 4.26 -7.76
N GLN A 47 -0.17 5.59 -7.70
CA GLN A 47 0.62 6.29 -6.68
C GLN A 47 0.01 6.17 -5.28
N GLY A 48 -1.28 5.83 -5.17
CA GLY A 48 -1.88 5.44 -3.90
C GLY A 48 -1.19 4.21 -3.32
N SER A 49 -0.95 3.19 -4.16
CA SER A 49 -0.20 2.00 -3.77
C SER A 49 1.25 2.34 -3.43
N ALA A 50 1.87 3.26 -4.20
CA ALA A 50 3.23 3.71 -3.90
C ALA A 50 3.33 4.31 -2.51
N LYS A 51 2.35 5.13 -2.11
CA LYS A 51 2.31 5.72 -0.76
C LYS A 51 2.19 4.65 0.31
N VAL A 52 1.29 3.69 0.11
CA VAL A 52 1.06 2.62 1.09
C VAL A 52 2.31 1.75 1.26
N PHE A 53 2.90 1.28 0.17
CA PHE A 53 4.10 0.44 0.26
C PHE A 53 5.29 1.20 0.87
N SER A 54 5.48 2.46 0.49
CA SER A 54 6.57 3.27 1.04
C SER A 54 6.37 3.52 2.54
N PHE A 55 5.15 3.86 2.95
CA PHE A 55 4.83 4.06 4.36
C PHE A 55 5.07 2.78 5.16
N ALA A 56 4.56 1.65 4.65
CA ALA A 56 4.72 0.37 5.33
C ALA A 56 6.19 -0.03 5.47
N LYS A 57 7.00 0.24 4.44
CA LYS A 57 8.42 -0.04 4.48
C LYS A 57 9.13 0.81 5.52
N LEU A 58 8.81 2.11 5.59
CA LEU A 58 9.38 3.02 6.58
C LEU A 58 9.01 2.61 8.01
N GLU A 59 7.80 2.06 8.20
CA GLU A 59 7.32 1.60 9.49
C GLU A 59 7.67 0.14 9.78
N SER A 60 8.39 -0.52 8.88
CA SER A 60 8.82 -1.93 9.01
C SER A 60 7.63 -2.88 9.21
N LEU A 61 6.54 -2.65 8.49
CA LEU A 61 5.35 -3.49 8.62
C LEU A 61 5.52 -4.82 7.90
N SER A 62 4.89 -5.85 8.44
CA SER A 62 4.85 -7.17 7.82
C SER A 62 4.02 -7.13 6.54
N GLN A 63 4.12 -8.18 5.73
CA GLN A 63 3.29 -8.36 4.55
C GLN A 63 1.80 -8.29 4.90
N GLN A 64 1.39 -8.98 5.96
CA GLN A 64 -0.01 -9.02 6.39
C GLN A 64 -0.51 -7.64 6.82
N ASP A 65 0.25 -6.94 7.64
CA ASP A 65 -0.14 -5.62 8.10
C ASP A 65 -0.18 -4.61 6.96
N THR A 66 0.74 -4.73 6.01
CA THR A 66 0.76 -3.88 4.82
C THR A 66 -0.50 -4.09 3.97
N LEU A 67 -0.93 -5.34 3.80
CA LEU A 67 -2.15 -5.64 3.05
C LEU A 67 -3.39 -5.02 3.70
N LYS A 68 -3.43 -4.99 5.03
CA LYS A 68 -4.54 -4.38 5.76
C LYS A 68 -4.70 -2.88 5.46
N LEU A 69 -3.60 -2.21 5.11
CA LEU A 69 -3.64 -0.78 4.78
C LEU A 69 -4.46 -0.49 3.53
N PHE A 70 -4.70 -1.48 2.67
CA PHE A 70 -5.54 -1.31 1.49
C PHE A 70 -7.04 -1.31 1.81
N ALA A 71 -7.40 -1.59 3.07
CA ALA A 71 -8.76 -1.48 3.61
C ALA A 71 -9.80 -2.20 2.74
N GLU A 72 -10.83 -1.49 2.25
CA GLU A 72 -11.90 -2.10 1.45
C GLU A 72 -11.40 -2.73 0.14
N HIS A 73 -10.29 -2.24 -0.40
CA HIS A 73 -9.72 -2.81 -1.62
C HIS A 73 -9.15 -4.21 -1.38
N TYR A 74 -8.52 -4.42 -0.23
CA TYR A 74 -8.04 -5.74 0.15
C TYR A 74 -9.22 -6.70 0.38
N ALA A 75 -10.26 -6.22 1.06
CA ALA A 75 -11.48 -7.02 1.26
C ALA A 75 -12.09 -7.42 -0.08
N SER A 76 -12.11 -6.51 -1.05
CA SER A 76 -12.62 -6.79 -2.40
C SER A 76 -11.81 -7.89 -3.10
N VAL A 77 -10.47 -7.84 -2.98
CA VAL A 77 -9.60 -8.87 -3.55
C VAL A 77 -9.87 -10.23 -2.92
N LEU A 78 -10.06 -10.29 -1.61
CA LEU A 78 -10.36 -11.54 -0.91
C LEU A 78 -11.70 -12.12 -1.33
N ALA A 79 -12.67 -11.26 -1.66
CA ALA A 79 -14.00 -11.69 -2.12
C ALA A 79 -13.98 -12.15 -3.58
N THR A 80 -12.98 -11.73 -4.37
CA THR A 80 -12.88 -12.08 -5.79
C THR A 80 -11.47 -12.59 -6.13
N PRO A 81 -11.08 -13.76 -5.59
CA PRO A 81 -9.69 -14.24 -5.74
C PRO A 81 -9.29 -14.53 -7.18
N GLU A 82 -10.25 -14.75 -8.07
CA GLU A 82 -10.00 -15.06 -9.48
C GLU A 82 -10.04 -13.85 -10.41
N ALA A 83 -10.37 -12.67 -9.88
CA ALA A 83 -10.46 -11.46 -10.70
C ALA A 83 -9.06 -10.90 -11.00
N ASN A 84 -9.01 -9.92 -11.93
CA ASN A 84 -7.74 -9.34 -12.39
C ASN A 84 -7.52 -7.89 -11.97
N ASP A 85 -8.45 -7.29 -11.23
CA ASP A 85 -8.32 -5.93 -10.72
C ASP A 85 -7.36 -5.90 -9.53
N HIS A 86 -7.00 -4.70 -9.09
CA HIS A 86 -6.13 -4.50 -7.91
C HIS A 86 -4.83 -5.31 -7.98
N GLN A 87 -4.15 -5.26 -9.12
CA GLN A 87 -2.96 -6.09 -9.34
C GLN A 87 -1.85 -5.84 -8.31
N ASN A 88 -1.70 -4.61 -7.81
CA ASN A 88 -0.69 -4.36 -6.79
C ASN A 88 -0.96 -5.13 -5.51
N ILE A 89 -2.23 -5.26 -5.11
CA ILE A 89 -2.59 -6.06 -3.94
C ILE A 89 -2.32 -7.53 -4.22
N ARG A 90 -2.76 -8.03 -5.38
CA ARG A 90 -2.61 -9.45 -5.75
C ARG A 90 -1.16 -9.87 -5.88
N GLN A 91 -0.33 -9.04 -6.52
CA GLN A 91 1.09 -9.31 -6.66
C GLN A 91 1.79 -9.30 -5.31
N PHE A 92 1.42 -8.37 -4.43
CA PHE A 92 2.03 -8.31 -3.10
C PHE A 92 1.62 -9.52 -2.23
N MET A 93 0.39 -10.02 -2.40
CA MET A 93 -0.05 -11.24 -1.72
C MET A 93 0.80 -12.45 -2.12
N GLN A 94 1.21 -12.51 -3.38
CA GLN A 94 2.00 -13.63 -3.91
C GLN A 94 3.49 -13.50 -3.58
N ASN A 95 4.05 -12.32 -3.72
CA ASN A 95 5.49 -12.11 -3.70
C ASN A 95 6.02 -11.39 -2.46
N GLY A 96 5.14 -10.69 -1.73
CA GLY A 96 5.54 -9.94 -0.54
C GLY A 96 6.57 -8.86 -0.86
N TRP A 97 7.38 -8.53 0.11
CA TRP A 97 8.38 -7.47 -0.01
C TRP A 97 9.47 -7.79 -1.03
N ASP A 98 9.75 -9.05 -1.27
CA ASP A 98 10.79 -9.45 -2.24
C ASP A 98 10.45 -8.98 -3.65
N GLY A 99 9.16 -8.80 -3.97
CA GLY A 99 8.72 -8.36 -5.27
C GLY A 99 8.65 -6.84 -5.44
N VAL A 100 8.82 -6.07 -4.37
CA VAL A 100 8.65 -4.61 -4.39
C VAL A 100 10.00 -3.91 -4.51
N LYS A 101 10.16 -3.12 -5.59
CA LYS A 101 11.38 -2.34 -5.84
C LYS A 101 11.01 -0.96 -6.34
N PHE A 102 11.40 0.07 -5.61
CA PHE A 102 11.18 1.46 -5.99
C PHE A 102 12.39 2.04 -6.71
N GLU A 103 12.14 2.92 -7.67
CA GLU A 103 13.21 3.62 -8.39
C GLU A 103 13.72 4.86 -7.65
N GLY A 104 13.12 5.18 -6.51
CA GLY A 104 13.50 6.33 -5.68
C GLY A 104 12.72 6.34 -4.39
N GLU A 105 12.71 7.47 -3.71
CA GLU A 105 11.97 7.62 -2.45
C GLU A 105 10.62 8.29 -2.72
N ALA A 106 9.55 7.51 -2.60
CA ALA A 106 8.20 8.02 -2.84
C ALA A 106 7.69 8.87 -1.68
N LEU A 107 8.19 8.67 -0.47
CA LEU A 107 7.79 9.43 0.72
C LEU A 107 9.01 9.96 1.47
N THR A 108 8.91 11.22 1.91
CA THR A 108 9.87 11.81 2.83
C THR A 108 9.09 12.41 4.00
N ALA A 109 9.63 12.31 5.21
CA ALA A 109 8.97 12.85 6.41
C ALA A 109 8.82 14.37 6.29
N LYS A 110 7.67 14.88 6.71
CA LYS A 110 7.43 16.32 6.76
C LYS A 110 8.13 16.95 7.95
#